data_772f2085e36dc62de00cb3a03a6451f1
#
_entry.id   772f2085e36dc62de00cb3a03a6451f1
#
_cell.length_a   1.000
_cell.length_b   1.000
_cell.length_c   1.000
_cell.angle_alpha   90.00
_cell.angle_beta   90.00
_cell.angle_gamma   90.00
#
_symmetry.space_group_name_H-M   'P 1'
#
loop_
_entity.id
_entity.type
_entity.pdbx_description
1 polymer ?
#
loop_
_entity_poly.entity_id
_entity_poly.type
_entity_poly.pdbx_seq_one_letter_code
_entity_poly.pdbx_strand_id
1 'polypeptide(L)'
;YVTIGKPHDNRDIALLKLGKGKKHMFVCGGVHGRESINPIVLLRIIELYADMYSNYRQLKDEIISKMYNPTKNLISEYEKMIFESCIYELLQTYTILFVPLLNPDGYVISLEGYDSIRDEKLKSLCKDMNLPYHEWKYNARGIDINRNFPSKLWKAKFEGDYPASENETKALIKLFHDYKSLGFLDFHSRGKQIFYYRSQMPDSYNNKLYNIALRLKDVTYYELVAPEQEIEPDDSGGNTVHYYTEYIGKPALTIETVDEDASFPLDFTYRDITFNEIMPVIYEFACMII
;
A
#
# COMPACT_ATOMS: atom_id res chain seq x y z
N TYR A 1 -1.09 5.37 16.73
CA TYR A 1 -2.02 4.76 15.77
C TYR A 1 -3.47 4.95 16.20
N VAL A 2 -4.39 4.78 15.27
CA VAL A 2 -5.84 4.84 15.51
C VAL A 2 -6.48 3.61 14.84
N THR A 3 -7.40 2.94 15.52
CA THR A 3 -8.22 1.87 14.92
C THR A 3 -9.30 2.52 14.05
N ILE A 4 -9.31 2.22 12.75
CA ILE A 4 -10.28 2.76 11.77
C ILE A 4 -11.44 1.81 11.49
N GLY A 5 -11.34 0.56 11.89
CA GLY A 5 -12.36 -0.46 11.70
C GLY A 5 -11.96 -1.79 12.32
N LYS A 6 -12.91 -2.71 12.29
CA LYS A 6 -12.70 -4.11 12.70
C LYS A 6 -13.32 -5.02 11.66
N PRO A 7 -12.56 -5.94 11.07
CA PRO A 7 -13.11 -6.99 10.24
C PRO A 7 -13.98 -7.98 11.04
N HIS A 8 -14.40 -9.04 10.39
CA HIS A 8 -15.44 -9.94 10.95
C HIS A 8 -14.96 -10.83 12.10
N ASP A 9 -13.65 -11.14 12.19
CA ASP A 9 -13.06 -11.88 13.31
C ASP A 9 -12.45 -10.93 14.38
N ASN A 10 -12.84 -9.66 14.35
CA ASN A 10 -12.65 -8.65 15.40
C ASN A 10 -11.20 -8.26 15.68
N ARG A 11 -10.28 -8.33 14.70
CA ARG A 11 -8.96 -7.73 14.76
C ARG A 11 -9.02 -6.24 14.44
N ASP A 12 -8.02 -5.45 14.82
CA ASP A 12 -8.01 -4.02 14.54
C ASP A 12 -7.41 -3.73 13.17
N ILE A 13 -8.05 -2.84 12.40
CA ILE A 13 -7.45 -2.19 11.24
C ILE A 13 -6.80 -0.90 11.74
N ALA A 14 -5.47 -0.83 11.66
CA ALA A 14 -4.69 0.28 12.19
C ALA A 14 -4.40 1.35 11.13
N LEU A 15 -4.64 2.62 11.46
CA LEU A 15 -4.14 3.78 10.76
C LEU A 15 -2.94 4.34 11.51
N LEU A 16 -1.79 4.44 10.84
CA LEU A 16 -0.59 5.11 11.30
C LEU A 16 -0.44 6.44 10.55
N LYS A 17 -0.15 7.52 11.28
CA LYS A 17 0.06 8.86 10.71
C LYS A 17 1.50 9.26 10.90
N LEU A 18 2.18 9.59 9.81
CA LEU A 18 3.56 10.04 9.82
C LEU A 18 3.69 11.40 9.14
N GLY A 19 4.30 12.35 9.83
CA GLY A 19 4.49 13.73 9.38
C GLY A 19 3.60 14.74 10.11
N LYS A 20 3.80 16.03 9.79
CA LYS A 20 3.10 17.18 10.39
C LYS A 20 2.49 18.11 9.36
N GLY A 21 2.67 17.80 8.07
CA GLY A 21 2.20 18.61 6.97
C GLY A 21 0.67 18.61 6.84
N LYS A 22 0.17 19.61 6.16
CA LYS A 22 -1.28 19.81 5.92
C LYS A 22 -1.78 19.02 4.69
N LYS A 23 -0.89 18.59 3.79
CA LYS A 23 -1.23 17.75 2.67
C LYS A 23 -1.31 16.29 3.13
N HIS A 24 -2.23 15.51 2.56
CA HIS A 24 -2.36 14.09 2.88
C HIS A 24 -2.14 13.23 1.66
N MET A 25 -1.60 12.04 1.86
CA MET A 25 -1.60 10.95 0.90
C MET A 25 -1.82 9.63 1.64
N PHE A 26 -2.38 8.65 0.94
CA PHE A 26 -2.61 7.32 1.49
C PHE A 26 -1.59 6.32 1.00
N VAL A 27 -1.23 5.41 1.88
CA VAL A 27 -0.44 4.21 1.59
C VAL A 27 -1.11 3.02 2.24
N CYS A 28 -1.48 2.03 1.46
CA CYS A 28 -2.13 0.81 1.92
C CYS A 28 -1.32 -0.42 1.55
N GLY A 29 -1.49 -1.49 2.30
CA GLY A 29 -0.98 -2.83 2.00
C GLY A 29 -1.79 -3.89 2.73
N GLY A 30 -1.49 -5.17 2.47
CA GLY A 30 -2.16 -6.28 3.12
C GLY A 30 -3.66 -6.33 2.87
N VAL A 31 -4.11 -5.98 1.66
CA VAL A 31 -5.48 -6.16 1.19
C VAL A 31 -5.79 -7.65 1.03
N HIS A 32 -4.85 -8.39 0.45
CA HIS A 32 -4.91 -9.84 0.38
C HIS A 32 -4.11 -10.50 1.51
N GLY A 33 -4.70 -11.48 2.16
CA GLY A 33 -4.09 -12.12 3.34
C GLY A 33 -2.73 -12.75 3.08
N ARG A 34 -2.58 -13.48 1.97
CA ARG A 34 -1.35 -14.21 1.61
C ARG A 34 -0.15 -13.32 1.23
N GLU A 35 -0.37 -12.04 0.99
CA GLU A 35 0.67 -11.08 0.58
C GLU A 35 1.41 -10.51 1.82
N SER A 36 2.05 -11.40 2.56
CA SER A 36 2.54 -11.16 3.92
C SER A 36 3.74 -10.21 4.02
N ILE A 37 4.44 -9.94 2.93
CA ILE A 37 5.69 -9.14 2.94
C ILE A 37 5.40 -7.63 3.04
N ASN A 38 4.42 -7.12 2.28
CA ASN A 38 4.15 -5.68 2.21
C ASN A 38 3.80 -5.03 3.56
N PRO A 39 2.96 -5.64 4.44
CA PRO A 39 2.69 -5.08 5.75
C PRO A 39 3.96 -4.85 6.58
N ILE A 40 4.89 -5.81 6.57
CA ILE A 40 6.16 -5.74 7.30
C ILE A 40 7.07 -4.67 6.70
N VAL A 41 7.17 -4.61 5.38
CA VAL A 41 8.01 -3.63 4.67
C VAL A 41 7.48 -2.21 4.89
N LEU A 42 6.17 -1.99 4.83
CA LEU A 42 5.58 -0.68 5.09
C LEU A 42 5.84 -0.20 6.53
N LEU A 43 5.75 -1.06 7.53
CA LEU A 43 6.11 -0.72 8.91
C LEU A 43 7.58 -0.32 9.01
N ARG A 44 8.48 -1.05 8.35
CA ARG A 44 9.91 -0.75 8.32
C ARG A 44 10.21 0.59 7.62
N ILE A 45 9.47 0.94 6.56
CA ILE A 45 9.59 2.25 5.90
C ILE A 45 9.11 3.37 6.83
N ILE A 46 8.02 3.15 7.58
CA ILE A 46 7.51 4.10 8.58
C ILE A 46 8.58 4.39 9.64
N GLU A 47 9.21 3.33 10.18
CA GLU A 47 10.29 3.46 11.16
C GLU A 47 11.49 4.22 10.58
N LEU A 48 11.95 3.84 9.39
CA LEU A 48 13.06 4.51 8.71
C LEU A 48 12.78 6.01 8.51
N TYR A 49 11.61 6.35 8.01
CA TYR A 49 11.26 7.76 7.75
C TYR A 49 11.12 8.57 9.06
N ALA A 50 10.59 7.95 10.11
CA ALA A 50 10.50 8.56 11.42
C ALA A 50 11.89 8.83 12.04
N ASP A 51 12.80 7.87 11.90
CA ASP A 51 14.19 8.00 12.36
C ASP A 51 14.93 9.09 11.58
N MET A 52 14.83 9.08 10.25
CA MET A 52 15.43 10.12 9.40
C MET A 52 14.92 11.52 9.74
N TYR A 53 13.59 11.65 9.97
CA TYR A 53 12.99 12.91 10.38
C TYR A 53 13.55 13.39 11.71
N SER A 54 13.71 12.50 12.68
CA SER A 54 14.20 12.82 14.02
C SER A 54 15.68 13.17 13.99
N ASN A 55 16.50 12.39 13.26
CA ASN A 55 17.94 12.58 13.12
C ASN A 55 18.26 13.91 12.43
N TYR A 56 17.63 14.20 11.31
CA TYR A 56 17.85 15.46 10.57
C TYR A 56 17.52 16.68 11.43
N ARG A 57 16.47 16.62 12.23
CA ARG A 57 16.10 17.70 13.15
C ARG A 57 17.18 17.97 14.19
N GLN A 58 17.83 16.92 14.70
CA GLN A 58 18.92 17.06 15.69
C GLN A 58 20.23 17.50 15.05
N LEU A 59 20.52 17.00 13.86
CA LEU A 59 21.78 17.24 13.15
C LEU A 59 21.83 18.59 12.41
N LYS A 60 20.69 19.24 12.17
CA LYS A 60 20.63 20.49 11.40
C LYS A 60 21.59 21.56 11.96
N ASP A 61 21.69 21.68 13.26
CA ASP A 61 22.59 22.64 13.91
C ASP A 61 24.05 22.17 13.93
N GLU A 62 24.30 20.86 14.06
CA GLU A 62 25.67 20.29 13.99
C GLU A 62 26.24 20.30 12.57
N ILE A 63 25.42 20.06 11.55
CA ILE A 63 25.83 20.01 10.14
C ILE A 63 26.31 21.38 9.68
N ILE A 64 25.62 22.45 10.06
CA ILE A 64 26.07 23.82 9.76
C ILE A 64 27.48 24.08 10.32
N SER A 65 27.78 23.56 11.51
CA SER A 65 29.10 23.69 12.11
C SER A 65 30.18 22.80 11.45
N LYS A 66 29.80 21.59 10.97
CA LYS A 66 30.72 20.64 10.31
C LYS A 66 31.02 20.99 8.84
N MET A 67 30.13 21.70 8.13
CA MET A 67 30.40 22.21 6.77
C MET A 67 31.60 23.16 6.71
N TYR A 68 32.00 23.73 7.84
CA TYR A 68 33.18 24.59 7.94
C TYR A 68 34.54 23.83 8.15
N ASN A 69 34.50 22.47 8.39
CA ASN A 69 35.70 21.65 8.57
C ASN A 69 35.58 20.27 7.92
N PRO A 70 35.89 20.12 6.64
CA PRO A 70 35.68 18.87 5.90
C PRO A 70 36.75 17.82 6.21
N THR A 71 36.29 16.61 6.64
CA THR A 71 37.13 15.40 6.77
C THR A 71 36.74 14.34 5.71
N LYS A 72 37.67 13.40 5.46
CA LYS A 72 37.76 12.52 4.27
C LYS A 72 36.65 11.50 3.97
N ASN A 73 35.54 11.38 4.75
CA ASN A 73 34.44 10.44 4.51
C ASN A 73 33.13 11.13 4.05
N LEU A 74 33.24 12.23 3.35
CA LEU A 74 32.15 13.17 3.09
C LEU A 74 31.09 12.69 2.12
N ILE A 75 31.35 11.81 1.15
CA ILE A 75 30.40 11.51 0.07
C ILE A 75 29.22 10.66 0.58
N SER A 76 29.47 9.57 1.29
CA SER A 76 28.37 8.71 1.80
C SER A 76 27.58 9.35 2.94
N GLU A 77 28.26 10.14 3.78
CA GLU A 77 27.57 10.92 4.83
C GLU A 77 26.74 12.05 4.22
N TYR A 78 27.21 12.66 3.13
CA TYR A 78 26.51 13.72 2.41
C TYR A 78 25.27 13.19 1.65
N GLU A 79 25.39 12.05 0.97
CA GLU A 79 24.26 11.39 0.29
C GLU A 79 23.16 10.98 1.28
N LYS A 80 23.55 10.38 2.40
CA LYS A 80 22.62 10.04 3.49
C LYS A 80 21.91 11.30 4.02
N MET A 81 22.67 12.37 4.24
CA MET A 81 22.15 13.64 4.74
C MET A 81 21.17 14.29 3.75
N ILE A 82 21.43 14.20 2.43
CA ILE A 82 20.51 14.70 1.41
C ILE A 82 19.19 13.93 1.50
N PHE A 83 19.22 12.61 1.58
CA PHE A 83 18.01 11.81 1.66
C PHE A 83 17.25 12.05 2.97
N GLU A 84 17.93 12.17 4.10
CA GLU A 84 17.32 12.57 5.37
C GLU A 84 16.65 13.95 5.30
N SER A 85 17.28 14.92 4.61
CA SER A 85 16.67 16.23 4.38
C SER A 85 15.43 16.18 3.51
N CYS A 86 15.44 15.35 2.47
CA CYS A 86 14.27 15.10 1.61
C CYS A 86 13.09 14.51 2.39
N ILE A 87 13.35 13.51 3.23
CA ILE A 87 12.33 12.92 4.09
C ILE A 87 11.82 13.91 5.14
N TYR A 88 12.71 14.71 5.71
CA TYR A 88 12.32 15.78 6.63
C TYR A 88 11.35 16.77 5.97
N GLU A 89 11.67 17.30 4.79
CA GLU A 89 10.81 18.24 4.06
C GLU A 89 9.50 17.58 3.59
N LEU A 90 9.55 16.32 3.18
CA LEU A 90 8.36 15.52 2.89
C LEU A 90 7.40 15.52 4.09
N LEU A 91 7.89 15.18 5.28
CA LEU A 91 7.08 15.03 6.48
C LEU A 91 6.69 16.40 7.12
N GLN A 92 7.34 17.49 6.74
CA GLN A 92 6.86 18.85 7.02
C GLN A 92 5.72 19.26 6.08
N THR A 93 5.72 18.76 4.85
CA THR A 93 4.72 19.09 3.81
C THR A 93 3.49 18.19 3.91
N TYR A 94 3.71 16.89 4.13
CA TYR A 94 2.69 15.85 4.18
C TYR A 94 2.51 15.27 5.58
N THR A 95 1.29 14.86 5.86
CA THR A 95 0.98 13.77 6.79
C THR A 95 0.59 12.55 5.96
N ILE A 96 1.44 11.55 5.96
CA ILE A 96 1.20 10.29 5.26
C ILE A 96 0.33 9.38 6.13
N LEU A 97 -0.74 8.86 5.54
CA LEU A 97 -1.77 8.05 6.19
C LEU A 97 -1.57 6.60 5.78
N PHE A 98 -0.93 5.82 6.63
CA PHE A 98 -0.62 4.42 6.37
C PHE A 98 -1.69 3.50 6.95
N VAL A 99 -2.19 2.58 6.11
CA VAL A 99 -2.93 1.38 6.51
C VAL A 99 -2.08 0.16 6.10
N PRO A 100 -1.06 -0.22 6.90
CA PRO A 100 -0.12 -1.24 6.48
C PRO A 100 -0.74 -2.62 6.29
N LEU A 101 -1.87 -2.89 6.96
CA LEU A 101 -2.57 -4.17 6.94
C LEU A 101 -4.08 -3.91 6.97
N LEU A 102 -4.70 -3.89 5.78
CA LEU A 102 -6.14 -3.66 5.66
C LEU A 102 -6.96 -4.90 6.06
N ASN A 103 -6.43 -6.10 5.79
CA ASN A 103 -7.09 -7.39 6.02
C ASN A 103 -6.36 -8.23 7.09
N PRO A 104 -6.41 -7.82 8.38
CA PRO A 104 -5.69 -8.54 9.43
C PRO A 104 -6.24 -9.95 9.70
N ASP A 105 -7.52 -10.21 9.41
CA ASP A 105 -8.10 -11.54 9.54
C ASP A 105 -7.53 -12.49 8.47
N GLY A 106 -7.57 -12.09 7.21
CA GLY A 106 -7.00 -12.89 6.11
C GLY A 106 -5.48 -13.10 6.26
N TYR A 107 -4.77 -12.09 6.74
CA TYR A 107 -3.33 -12.18 7.01
C TYR A 107 -3.00 -13.27 8.05
N VAL A 108 -3.72 -13.28 9.16
CA VAL A 108 -3.49 -14.30 10.21
C VAL A 108 -3.89 -15.69 9.71
N ILE A 109 -5.01 -15.81 8.96
CA ILE A 109 -5.41 -17.09 8.35
C ILE A 109 -4.29 -17.62 7.43
N SER A 110 -3.71 -16.77 6.58
CA SER A 110 -2.68 -17.20 5.64
C SER A 110 -1.38 -17.66 6.29
N LEU A 111 -1.08 -17.20 7.49
CA LEU A 111 0.14 -17.54 8.24
C LEU A 111 -0.06 -18.68 9.25
N GLU A 112 -1.18 -18.67 9.97
CA GLU A 112 -1.41 -19.55 11.12
C GLU A 112 -2.47 -20.63 10.85
N GLY A 113 -3.14 -20.56 9.70
CA GLY A 113 -4.20 -21.49 9.31
C GLY A 113 -5.57 -21.13 9.88
N TYR A 114 -6.57 -21.93 9.49
CA TYR A 114 -7.98 -21.70 9.82
C TYR A 114 -8.29 -21.77 11.30
N ASP A 115 -7.48 -22.46 12.10
CA ASP A 115 -7.68 -22.57 13.55
C ASP A 115 -7.39 -21.26 14.28
N SER A 116 -6.75 -20.29 13.63
CA SER A 116 -6.55 -18.92 14.13
C SER A 116 -7.84 -18.07 14.14
N ILE A 117 -8.88 -18.50 13.42
CA ILE A 117 -10.18 -17.82 13.37
C ILE A 117 -10.92 -18.05 14.70
N ARG A 118 -11.37 -16.96 15.31
CA ARG A 118 -12.02 -16.97 16.64
C ARG A 118 -13.49 -17.33 16.57
N ASP A 119 -14.17 -16.88 15.52
CA ASP A 119 -15.59 -17.21 15.30
C ASP A 119 -15.73 -18.56 14.59
N GLU A 120 -16.41 -19.53 15.24
CA GLU A 120 -16.53 -20.89 14.72
C GLU A 120 -17.35 -20.98 13.41
N LYS A 121 -18.28 -20.05 13.16
CA LYS A 121 -19.05 -20.03 11.90
C LYS A 121 -18.17 -19.57 10.75
N LEU A 122 -17.37 -18.52 10.97
CA LEU A 122 -16.39 -18.05 9.98
C LEU A 122 -15.32 -19.12 9.72
N LYS A 123 -14.86 -19.81 10.77
CA LYS A 123 -13.91 -20.91 10.65
C LYS A 123 -14.44 -22.04 9.76
N SER A 124 -15.67 -22.47 9.99
CA SER A 124 -16.33 -23.49 9.16
C SER A 124 -16.43 -23.03 7.71
N LEU A 125 -16.95 -21.81 7.48
CA LEU A 125 -17.07 -21.22 6.15
C LEU A 125 -15.73 -21.20 5.39
N CYS A 126 -14.65 -20.78 6.05
CA CYS A 126 -13.34 -20.73 5.42
C CYS A 126 -12.79 -22.13 5.11
N LYS A 127 -12.98 -23.11 6.02
CA LYS A 127 -12.59 -24.51 5.79
C LYS A 127 -13.36 -25.16 4.63
N ASP A 128 -14.64 -24.82 4.48
CA ASP A 128 -15.50 -25.35 3.41
C ASP A 128 -15.08 -24.88 2.00
N MET A 129 -14.32 -23.77 1.90
CA MET A 129 -13.72 -23.34 0.63
C MET A 129 -12.63 -24.28 0.12
N ASN A 130 -12.13 -25.19 0.96
CA ASN A 130 -11.14 -26.22 0.62
C ASN A 130 -9.87 -25.69 -0.07
N LEU A 131 -9.38 -24.54 0.34
CA LEU A 131 -8.13 -23.94 -0.14
C LEU A 131 -7.00 -24.19 0.86
N PRO A 132 -5.75 -24.35 0.43
CA PRO A 132 -4.61 -24.30 1.34
C PRO A 132 -4.58 -22.94 2.04
N TYR A 133 -4.45 -22.90 3.36
CA TYR A 133 -4.50 -21.65 4.09
C TYR A 133 -3.41 -20.64 3.68
N HIS A 134 -2.24 -21.08 3.28
CA HIS A 134 -1.17 -20.21 2.78
C HIS A 134 -1.48 -19.54 1.43
N GLU A 135 -2.49 -20.04 0.70
CA GLU A 135 -3.03 -19.42 -0.52
C GLU A 135 -4.21 -18.47 -0.23
N TRP A 136 -4.56 -18.28 1.05
CA TRP A 136 -5.74 -17.50 1.45
C TRP A 136 -5.57 -16.01 1.19
N LYS A 137 -6.16 -15.50 0.11
CA LYS A 137 -6.16 -14.08 -0.20
C LYS A 137 -7.32 -13.29 0.40
N TYR A 138 -8.39 -13.98 0.74
CA TYR A 138 -9.68 -13.42 1.15
C TYR A 138 -9.69 -12.90 2.60
N ASN A 139 -10.77 -12.21 2.99
CA ASN A 139 -11.03 -11.93 4.41
C ASN A 139 -11.62 -13.17 5.14
N ALA A 140 -12.02 -13.03 6.42
CA ALA A 140 -12.57 -14.13 7.19
C ALA A 140 -13.97 -14.58 6.72
N ARG A 141 -14.60 -13.86 5.80
CA ARG A 141 -15.85 -14.27 5.14
C ARG A 141 -15.66 -14.93 3.78
N GLY A 142 -14.41 -15.13 3.35
CA GLY A 142 -14.11 -15.66 2.03
C GLY A 142 -14.33 -14.65 0.90
N ILE A 143 -14.39 -13.37 1.20
CA ILE A 143 -14.60 -12.29 0.21
C ILE A 143 -13.26 -11.66 -0.16
N ASP A 144 -13.04 -11.50 -1.47
CA ASP A 144 -11.91 -10.73 -2.01
C ASP A 144 -12.17 -9.24 -1.82
N ILE A 145 -11.47 -8.62 -0.86
CA ILE A 145 -11.63 -7.20 -0.55
C ILE A 145 -11.29 -6.33 -1.75
N ASN A 146 -10.30 -6.72 -2.56
CA ASN A 146 -9.91 -5.98 -3.76
C ASN A 146 -10.87 -6.18 -4.95
N ARG A 147 -12.03 -6.77 -4.70
CA ARG A 147 -13.17 -6.89 -5.62
C ARG A 147 -14.48 -6.42 -4.98
N ASN A 148 -14.38 -5.75 -3.83
CA ASN A 148 -15.55 -5.35 -3.03
C ASN A 148 -15.82 -3.83 -3.07
N PHE A 149 -14.98 -3.02 -3.72
CA PHE A 149 -15.18 -1.58 -3.81
C PHE A 149 -16.22 -1.20 -4.88
N PRO A 150 -17.15 -0.26 -4.58
CA PRO A 150 -18.19 0.17 -5.52
C PRO A 150 -17.61 1.06 -6.63
N SER A 151 -16.90 0.47 -7.58
CA SER A 151 -16.39 1.14 -8.78
C SER A 151 -17.32 0.93 -9.97
N LYS A 152 -17.16 1.72 -11.04
CA LYS A 152 -17.93 1.55 -12.27
C LYS A 152 -17.70 0.20 -12.96
N LEU A 153 -16.55 -0.41 -12.71
CA LEU A 153 -16.15 -1.71 -13.25
C LEU A 153 -16.57 -2.88 -12.36
N TRP A 154 -17.15 -2.61 -11.19
CA TRP A 154 -17.59 -3.66 -10.29
C TRP A 154 -18.72 -4.51 -10.90
N LYS A 155 -18.65 -5.82 -10.71
CA LYS A 155 -19.67 -6.77 -11.12
C LYS A 155 -19.92 -7.79 -9.99
N ALA A 156 -21.16 -8.15 -9.78
CA ALA A 156 -21.51 -9.23 -8.84
C ALA A 156 -20.90 -10.57 -9.29
N LYS A 157 -20.31 -11.32 -8.36
CA LYS A 157 -19.68 -12.63 -8.61
C LYS A 157 -20.62 -13.79 -8.31
N PHE A 158 -21.63 -13.57 -7.47
CA PHE A 158 -22.62 -14.57 -7.09
C PHE A 158 -23.95 -13.88 -6.77
N GLU A 159 -25.02 -14.66 -6.66
CA GLU A 159 -26.34 -14.14 -6.29
C GLU A 159 -26.30 -13.54 -4.87
N GLY A 160 -26.76 -12.29 -4.73
CA GLY A 160 -26.72 -11.55 -3.46
C GLY A 160 -25.39 -10.85 -3.16
N ASP A 161 -24.42 -10.91 -4.07
CA ASP A 161 -23.20 -10.10 -3.96
C ASP A 161 -23.48 -8.61 -4.15
N TYR A 162 -22.88 -7.76 -3.33
CA TYR A 162 -23.00 -6.31 -3.44
C TYR A 162 -21.69 -5.62 -2.99
N PRO A 163 -21.38 -4.46 -3.60
CA PRO A 163 -20.14 -3.77 -3.29
C PRO A 163 -20.19 -3.13 -1.90
N ALA A 164 -19.04 -2.93 -1.29
CA ALA A 164 -18.88 -2.44 0.09
C ALA A 164 -19.68 -3.27 1.13
N SER A 165 -19.78 -4.57 0.92
CA SER A 165 -20.34 -5.49 1.92
C SER A 165 -19.41 -5.64 3.12
N GLU A 166 -18.08 -5.57 2.90
CA GLU A 166 -17.08 -5.90 3.90
C GLU A 166 -16.69 -4.71 4.79
N ASN A 167 -16.36 -5.00 6.04
CA ASN A 167 -15.99 -3.98 7.02
C ASN A 167 -14.68 -3.28 6.67
N GLU A 168 -13.73 -4.01 6.12
CA GLU A 168 -12.44 -3.51 5.63
C GLU A 168 -12.65 -2.49 4.51
N THR A 169 -13.51 -2.81 3.55
CA THR A 169 -13.88 -1.91 2.46
C THR A 169 -14.53 -0.63 2.98
N LYS A 170 -15.51 -0.77 3.90
CA LYS A 170 -16.18 0.38 4.52
C LYS A 170 -15.22 1.26 5.30
N ALA A 171 -14.27 0.67 6.03
CA ALA A 171 -13.28 1.39 6.80
C ALA A 171 -12.37 2.23 5.90
N LEU A 172 -11.87 1.65 4.79
CA LEU A 172 -11.00 2.36 3.85
C LEU A 172 -11.76 3.44 3.06
N ILE A 173 -12.99 3.16 2.63
CA ILE A 173 -13.86 4.16 1.98
C ILE A 173 -14.08 5.36 2.90
N LYS A 174 -14.46 5.11 4.16
CA LYS A 174 -14.65 6.18 5.14
C LYS A 174 -13.38 7.00 5.30
N LEU A 175 -12.22 6.35 5.39
CA LEU A 175 -10.94 7.02 5.52
C LEU A 175 -10.64 7.92 4.31
N PHE A 176 -10.91 7.48 3.08
CA PHE A 176 -10.73 8.28 1.87
C PHE A 176 -11.58 9.56 1.87
N HIS A 177 -12.77 9.53 2.47
CA HIS A 177 -13.64 10.69 2.57
C HIS A 177 -13.34 11.60 3.78
N ASP A 178 -12.79 11.05 4.85
CA ASP A 178 -12.44 11.82 6.06
C ASP A 178 -11.24 12.77 5.81
N TYR A 179 -10.38 12.47 4.82
CA TYR A 179 -9.18 13.24 4.52
C TYR A 179 -9.15 13.71 3.06
N LYS A 180 -8.86 15.01 2.87
CA LYS A 180 -8.58 15.57 1.54
C LYS A 180 -7.16 15.16 1.12
N SER A 181 -7.02 13.99 0.51
CA SER A 181 -5.74 13.47 0.07
C SER A 181 -5.40 13.85 -1.38
N LEU A 182 -4.11 13.84 -1.71
CA LEU A 182 -3.58 14.18 -3.02
C LEU A 182 -3.21 12.96 -3.86
N GLY A 183 -3.13 11.77 -3.25
CA GLY A 183 -2.78 10.53 -3.94
C GLY A 183 -2.88 9.31 -3.05
N PHE A 184 -2.83 8.14 -3.69
CA PHE A 184 -2.95 6.84 -3.04
C PHE A 184 -2.01 5.81 -3.67
N LEU A 185 -1.26 5.08 -2.85
CA LEU A 185 -0.46 3.92 -3.22
C LEU A 185 -1.02 2.67 -2.56
N ASP A 186 -1.30 1.64 -3.34
CA ASP A 186 -1.76 0.34 -2.86
C ASP A 186 -0.72 -0.74 -3.17
N PHE A 187 -0.13 -1.33 -2.13
CA PHE A 187 0.94 -2.32 -2.26
C PHE A 187 0.38 -3.73 -2.17
N HIS A 188 0.63 -4.48 -3.24
CA HIS A 188 0.25 -5.87 -3.43
C HIS A 188 1.47 -6.76 -3.71
N SER A 189 1.26 -8.04 -3.86
CA SER A 189 2.20 -9.05 -4.35
C SER A 189 1.42 -10.10 -5.12
N ARG A 190 1.90 -10.48 -6.31
CA ARG A 190 3.28 -10.44 -6.79
C ARG A 190 3.37 -10.05 -8.28
N GLY A 191 4.61 -9.73 -8.74
CA GLY A 191 4.83 -9.50 -10.18
C GLY A 191 5.89 -8.46 -10.51
N LYS A 192 6.37 -7.65 -9.53
CA LYS A 192 7.23 -6.48 -9.77
C LYS A 192 6.69 -5.57 -10.87
N GLN A 193 5.42 -5.19 -10.72
CA GLN A 193 4.64 -4.46 -11.71
C GLN A 193 3.99 -3.21 -11.12
N ILE A 194 3.72 -2.24 -11.98
CA ILE A 194 3.00 -1.00 -11.63
C ILE A 194 1.77 -0.86 -12.53
N PHE A 195 0.59 -0.93 -11.91
CA PHE A 195 -0.69 -0.70 -12.57
C PHE A 195 -1.06 0.78 -12.44
N TYR A 196 -1.06 1.49 -13.54
CA TYR A 196 -1.29 2.94 -13.57
C TYR A 196 -2.52 3.36 -14.37
N TYR A 197 -2.89 2.61 -15.40
CA TYR A 197 -3.98 2.98 -16.32
C TYR A 197 -5.34 2.78 -15.67
N ARG A 198 -6.30 3.66 -16.03
CA ARG A 198 -7.69 3.62 -15.54
C ARG A 198 -8.63 3.93 -16.70
N SER A 199 -9.28 2.90 -17.25
CA SER A 199 -10.17 3.00 -18.44
C SER A 199 -11.37 3.92 -18.22
N GLN A 200 -11.80 4.09 -16.97
CA GLN A 200 -12.93 4.96 -16.62
C GLN A 200 -12.55 6.44 -16.43
N MET A 201 -11.29 6.78 -16.65
CA MET A 201 -10.77 8.14 -16.49
C MET A 201 -10.34 8.74 -17.84
N PRO A 202 -10.34 10.07 -17.98
CA PRO A 202 -9.94 10.73 -19.22
C PRO A 202 -8.45 10.56 -19.49
N ASP A 203 -8.05 10.71 -20.76
CA ASP A 203 -6.66 10.59 -21.20
C ASP A 203 -5.70 11.52 -20.46
N SER A 204 -6.13 12.74 -20.13
CA SER A 204 -5.32 13.68 -19.35
C SER A 204 -4.96 13.16 -17.95
N TYR A 205 -5.86 12.40 -17.33
CA TYR A 205 -5.60 11.73 -16.07
C TYR A 205 -4.62 10.57 -16.27
N ASN A 206 -4.86 9.73 -17.26
CA ASN A 206 -3.99 8.59 -17.57
C ASN A 206 -2.58 9.01 -17.97
N ASN A 207 -2.44 10.10 -18.75
CA ASN A 207 -1.14 10.67 -19.08
C ASN A 207 -0.37 11.16 -17.84
N LYS A 208 -1.08 11.78 -16.88
CA LYS A 208 -0.45 12.15 -15.59
C LYS A 208 0.01 10.90 -14.83
N LEU A 209 -0.84 9.87 -14.73
CA LEU A 209 -0.47 8.62 -14.06
C LEU A 209 0.69 7.90 -14.73
N TYR A 210 0.73 7.90 -16.06
CA TYR A 210 1.84 7.32 -16.82
C TYR A 210 3.17 7.97 -16.47
N ASN A 211 3.23 9.32 -16.40
CA ASN A 211 4.45 10.03 -16.01
C ASN A 211 4.88 9.72 -14.57
N ILE A 212 3.92 9.59 -13.64
CA ILE A 212 4.21 9.16 -12.28
C ILE A 212 4.75 7.72 -12.28
N ALA A 213 4.10 6.82 -13.01
CA ALA A 213 4.50 5.42 -13.09
C ALA A 213 5.90 5.24 -13.73
N LEU A 214 6.26 6.04 -14.75
CA LEU A 214 7.60 6.08 -15.32
C LEU A 214 8.64 6.43 -14.26
N ARG A 215 8.38 7.46 -13.43
CA ARG A 215 9.29 7.83 -12.36
C ARG A 215 9.45 6.71 -11.34
N LEU A 216 8.37 6.02 -10.98
CA LEU A 216 8.44 4.90 -10.06
C LEU A 216 9.16 3.68 -10.68
N LYS A 217 8.96 3.41 -11.98
CA LYS A 217 9.72 2.40 -12.73
C LYS A 217 11.23 2.67 -12.66
N ASP A 218 11.66 3.93 -12.84
CA ASP A 218 13.07 4.32 -12.81
C ASP A 218 13.75 4.02 -11.46
N VAL A 219 13.01 4.05 -10.35
CA VAL A 219 13.58 3.82 -9.02
C VAL A 219 13.38 2.39 -8.50
N THR A 220 12.39 1.65 -9.02
CA THR A 220 12.10 0.27 -8.61
C THR A 220 12.58 -0.78 -9.59
N TYR A 221 12.75 -0.39 -10.86
CA TYR A 221 12.93 -1.28 -12.02
C TYR A 221 11.74 -2.23 -12.26
N TYR A 222 10.56 -1.89 -11.72
CA TYR A 222 9.33 -2.66 -11.95
C TYR A 222 8.74 -2.35 -13.33
N GLU A 223 8.07 -3.35 -13.92
CA GLU A 223 7.48 -3.16 -15.23
C GLU A 223 6.13 -2.43 -15.16
N LEU A 224 5.86 -1.58 -16.16
CA LEU A 224 4.55 -0.96 -16.29
C LEU A 224 3.59 -1.93 -16.96
N VAL A 225 2.43 -2.13 -16.36
CA VAL A 225 1.36 -2.95 -16.93
C VAL A 225 0.71 -2.21 -18.09
N ALA A 226 0.55 -2.90 -19.23
CA ALA A 226 -0.08 -2.31 -20.41
C ALA A 226 -1.54 -1.93 -20.12
N PRO A 227 -2.06 -0.84 -20.72
CA PRO A 227 -3.45 -0.40 -20.51
C PRO A 227 -4.50 -1.48 -20.76
N GLU A 228 -4.27 -2.38 -21.71
CA GLU A 228 -5.15 -3.47 -22.07
C GLU A 228 -5.27 -4.55 -20.99
N GLN A 229 -4.31 -4.56 -20.04
CA GLN A 229 -4.24 -5.48 -18.91
C GLN A 229 -4.74 -4.86 -17.59
N GLU A 230 -5.36 -3.68 -17.64
CA GLU A 230 -5.93 -3.03 -16.43
C GLU A 230 -6.90 -3.95 -15.71
N ILE A 231 -7.71 -4.68 -16.48
CA ILE A 231 -8.68 -5.66 -15.99
C ILE A 231 -8.65 -6.86 -16.91
N GLU A 232 -8.47 -8.03 -16.33
CA GLU A 232 -8.62 -9.27 -17.06
C GLU A 232 -10.08 -9.49 -17.50
N PRO A 233 -10.34 -10.18 -18.63
CA PRO A 233 -11.68 -10.32 -19.19
C PRO A 233 -12.73 -10.85 -18.21
N ASP A 234 -12.34 -11.75 -17.31
CA ASP A 234 -13.21 -12.38 -16.30
C ASP A 234 -13.15 -11.69 -14.92
N ASP A 235 -12.43 -10.59 -14.81
CA ASP A 235 -12.32 -9.86 -13.56
C ASP A 235 -13.56 -9.00 -13.31
N SER A 236 -13.97 -8.92 -12.04
CA SER A 236 -15.13 -8.14 -11.62
C SER A 236 -14.84 -6.66 -11.41
N GLY A 237 -13.61 -6.20 -11.57
CA GLY A 237 -13.20 -4.85 -11.17
C GLY A 237 -13.36 -4.64 -9.66
N GLY A 238 -13.71 -3.43 -9.24
CA GLY A 238 -14.04 -3.17 -7.82
C GLY A 238 -12.85 -3.16 -6.86
N ASN A 239 -11.66 -2.78 -7.34
CA ASN A 239 -10.49 -2.67 -6.49
C ASN A 239 -10.37 -1.28 -5.82
N THR A 240 -9.49 -1.18 -4.85
CA THR A 240 -9.21 0.00 -4.04
C THR A 240 -8.92 1.23 -4.89
N VAL A 241 -8.00 1.08 -5.86
CA VAL A 241 -7.52 2.17 -6.72
C VAL A 241 -8.58 2.64 -7.71
N HIS A 242 -9.46 1.76 -8.22
CA HIS A 242 -10.59 2.15 -9.05
C HIS A 242 -11.54 3.06 -8.27
N TYR A 243 -11.94 2.63 -7.06
CA TYR A 243 -12.79 3.44 -6.20
C TYR A 243 -12.17 4.81 -5.91
N TYR A 244 -10.91 4.82 -5.45
CA TYR A 244 -10.22 6.06 -5.11
C TYR A 244 -10.14 7.03 -6.30
N THR A 245 -9.78 6.50 -7.46
CA THR A 245 -9.66 7.28 -8.70
C THR A 245 -10.99 7.87 -9.12
N GLU A 246 -12.07 7.06 -9.12
CA GLU A 246 -13.38 7.47 -9.62
C GLU A 246 -14.11 8.45 -8.70
N TYR A 247 -13.95 8.31 -7.37
CA TYR A 247 -14.69 9.11 -6.39
C TYR A 247 -13.88 10.24 -5.76
N ILE A 248 -12.56 10.06 -5.61
CA ILE A 248 -11.67 11.10 -5.07
C ILE A 248 -11.03 11.91 -6.21
N GLY A 249 -10.85 11.31 -7.38
CA GLY A 249 -10.34 11.98 -8.60
C GLY A 249 -8.85 12.34 -8.50
N LYS A 250 -8.09 11.68 -7.62
CA LYS A 250 -6.65 11.93 -7.43
C LYS A 250 -5.84 10.73 -7.90
N PRO A 251 -4.52 10.91 -8.21
CA PRO A 251 -3.64 9.83 -8.62
C PRO A 251 -3.67 8.63 -7.69
N ALA A 252 -3.85 7.43 -8.24
CA ALA A 252 -3.76 6.16 -7.51
C ALA A 252 -3.08 5.09 -8.34
N LEU A 253 -2.13 4.37 -7.73
CA LEU A 253 -1.34 3.32 -8.37
C LEU A 253 -1.36 2.05 -7.52
N THR A 254 -1.41 0.90 -8.17
CA THR A 254 -1.12 -0.39 -7.53
C THR A 254 0.34 -0.76 -7.83
N ILE A 255 1.06 -1.13 -6.79
CA ILE A 255 2.45 -1.58 -6.86
C ILE A 255 2.48 -3.06 -6.46
N GLU A 256 2.67 -3.93 -7.43
CA GLU A 256 2.88 -5.36 -7.20
C GLU A 256 4.36 -5.61 -6.92
N THR A 257 4.68 -5.98 -5.68
CA THR A 257 6.05 -6.28 -5.25
C THR A 257 6.34 -7.78 -5.43
N VAL A 258 7.56 -8.20 -5.08
CA VAL A 258 8.00 -9.60 -5.12
C VAL A 258 8.00 -10.19 -6.55
N ASP A 259 8.87 -11.14 -6.81
CA ASP A 259 8.97 -11.79 -8.13
C ASP A 259 7.70 -12.60 -8.46
N GLU A 260 7.31 -12.63 -9.73
CA GLU A 260 6.09 -13.28 -10.20
C GLU A 260 6.08 -14.80 -9.95
N ASP A 261 7.24 -15.44 -9.99
CA ASP A 261 7.42 -16.88 -9.78
C ASP A 261 7.51 -17.29 -8.30
N ALA A 262 7.51 -16.32 -7.37
CA ALA A 262 7.52 -16.60 -5.93
C ALA A 262 6.28 -17.40 -5.52
N SER A 263 6.46 -18.47 -4.76
CA SER A 263 5.35 -19.29 -4.24
C SER A 263 4.85 -18.77 -2.90
N PHE A 264 3.56 -19.02 -2.61
CA PHE A 264 3.03 -18.79 -1.25
C PHE A 264 3.21 -20.02 -0.37
N PRO A 265 3.55 -19.86 0.92
CA PRO A 265 3.79 -18.58 1.61
C PRO A 265 5.06 -17.91 1.08
N LEU A 266 5.04 -16.58 0.99
CA LEU A 266 6.20 -15.81 0.54
C LEU A 266 7.37 -16.00 1.50
N ASP A 267 8.56 -16.29 0.95
CA ASP A 267 9.78 -16.46 1.74
C ASP A 267 10.14 -15.13 2.44
N PHE A 268 10.54 -15.22 3.68
CA PHE A 268 10.83 -14.06 4.51
C PHE A 268 12.04 -13.23 4.01
N THR A 269 12.90 -13.80 3.19
CA THR A 269 14.02 -13.11 2.53
C THR A 269 13.55 -11.98 1.60
N TYR A 270 12.36 -12.09 1.03
CA TYR A 270 11.75 -11.01 0.25
C TYR A 270 11.55 -9.71 1.03
N ARG A 271 11.49 -9.75 2.36
CA ARG A 271 11.38 -8.56 3.20
C ARG A 271 12.49 -7.55 2.94
N ASP A 272 13.75 -7.99 2.87
CA ASP A 272 14.88 -7.09 2.69
C ASP A 272 15.03 -6.65 1.22
N ILE A 273 14.74 -7.55 0.28
CA ILE A 273 14.73 -7.25 -1.15
C ILE A 273 13.67 -6.20 -1.44
N THR A 274 12.42 -6.46 -1.08
CA THR A 274 11.29 -5.55 -1.32
C THR A 274 11.50 -4.20 -0.63
N PHE A 275 12.03 -4.20 0.62
CA PHE A 275 12.33 -2.95 1.32
C PHE A 275 13.28 -2.07 0.52
N ASN A 276 14.37 -2.62 0.01
CA ASN A 276 15.36 -1.87 -0.76
C ASN A 276 14.79 -1.35 -2.10
N GLU A 277 13.90 -2.14 -2.73
CA GLU A 277 13.26 -1.78 -4.00
C GLU A 277 12.23 -0.66 -3.84
N ILE A 278 11.39 -0.69 -2.81
CA ILE A 278 10.26 0.25 -2.69
C ILE A 278 10.45 1.38 -1.67
N MET A 279 11.54 1.38 -0.92
CA MET A 279 11.83 2.42 0.09
C MET A 279 11.72 3.86 -0.48
N PRO A 280 12.17 4.18 -1.71
CA PRO A 280 12.03 5.52 -2.27
C PRO A 280 10.64 5.83 -2.85
N VAL A 281 9.80 4.83 -3.11
CA VAL A 281 8.54 4.96 -3.87
C VAL A 281 7.60 6.01 -3.28
N ILE A 282 7.45 6.02 -1.96
CA ILE A 282 6.52 6.94 -1.27
C ILE A 282 7.00 8.40 -1.42
N TYR A 283 8.30 8.64 -1.30
CA TYR A 283 8.91 9.96 -1.51
C TYR A 283 8.73 10.43 -2.96
N GLU A 284 9.10 9.59 -3.92
CA GLU A 284 9.01 9.90 -5.35
C GLU A 284 7.56 10.17 -5.78
N PHE A 285 6.62 9.35 -5.33
CA PHE A 285 5.20 9.56 -5.59
C PHE A 285 4.72 10.91 -5.01
N ALA A 286 5.08 11.22 -3.78
CA ALA A 286 4.71 12.47 -3.14
C ALA A 286 5.23 13.70 -3.90
N CYS A 287 6.43 13.63 -4.47
CA CYS A 287 7.00 14.70 -5.32
C CYS A 287 6.21 14.92 -6.61
N MET A 288 5.59 13.87 -7.16
CA MET A 288 4.87 13.92 -8.45
C MET A 288 3.40 14.33 -8.34
N ILE A 289 2.80 14.25 -7.16
CA ILE A 289 1.37 14.54 -6.95
C ILE A 289 1.09 15.95 -6.38
N ILE A 290 2.12 16.78 -6.26
CA ILE A 290 2.00 18.17 -5.77
C ILE A 290 1.18 19.03 -6.74
#